data_e844aadbe0085531ceedf35733e38f7d
#
_entry.id   e844aadbe0085531ceedf35733e38f7d
#
_cell.length_a   1.000
_cell.length_b   1.000
_cell.length_c   1.000
_cell.angle_alpha   90.00
_cell.angle_beta   90.00
_cell.angle_gamma   90.00
#
_symmetry.space_group_name_H-M   'P 1'
#
loop_
_entity.id
_entity.type
_entity.pdbx_description
1 polymer ?
#
loop_
_entity_poly.entity_id
_entity_poly.type
_entity_poly.pdbx_seq_one_letter_code
_entity_poly.pdbx_strand_id
1 'polypeptide(L)'
;MRFLLGTNTVIGLLGGNAGVLAGVRRYVPQDFGIPAIAAHELFYGAYRSARRAQNLALLDGLPLAVLEFDKEDARQAGEIRAALAAAGMPIGPYDVLIAGQARARGLVLVTHNVGEFARVSGLQVEDWQS
;
A
#
# COMPACT_ATOMS: atom_id res chain seq x y z
N MET A 1 13.38 -6.74 -1.34
CA MET A 1 12.18 -5.87 -1.43
C MET A 1 12.45 -4.58 -0.67
N ARG A 2 12.08 -3.46 -1.24
CA ARG A 2 12.36 -2.13 -0.67
C ARG A 2 11.10 -1.33 -0.44
N PHE A 3 10.08 -1.51 -1.27
CA PHE A 3 8.88 -0.67 -1.30
C PHE A 3 7.62 -1.50 -1.15
N LEU A 4 6.68 -0.96 -0.39
CA LEU A 4 5.31 -1.47 -0.30
C LEU A 4 4.39 -0.44 -0.95
N LEU A 5 3.63 -0.85 -1.95
CA LEU A 5 2.77 0.06 -2.72
C LEU A 5 1.37 0.10 -2.11
N GLY A 6 0.92 1.29 -1.73
CA GLY A 6 -0.45 1.50 -1.27
C GLY A 6 -1.46 1.37 -2.41
N THR A 7 -2.74 1.24 -2.07
CA THR A 7 -3.83 1.02 -3.03
C THR A 7 -3.86 2.09 -4.12
N ASN A 8 -3.82 3.36 -3.76
CA ASN A 8 -3.88 4.46 -4.73
C ASN A 8 -2.65 4.52 -5.62
N THR A 9 -1.48 4.10 -5.12
CA THR A 9 -0.26 4.04 -5.92
C THR A 9 -0.37 2.97 -7.00
N VAL A 10 -0.92 1.80 -6.66
CA VAL A 10 -1.17 0.74 -7.67
C VAL A 10 -2.20 1.21 -8.70
N ILE A 11 -3.25 1.89 -8.29
CA ILE A 11 -4.23 2.49 -9.22
C ILE A 11 -3.51 3.47 -10.15
N GLY A 12 -2.64 4.33 -9.61
CA GLY A 12 -1.84 5.25 -10.40
C GLY A 12 -0.92 4.54 -11.40
N LEU A 13 -0.29 3.44 -10.98
CA LEU A 13 0.54 2.61 -11.84
C LEU A 13 -0.26 2.05 -13.03
N LEU A 14 -1.41 1.45 -12.75
CA LEU A 14 -2.28 0.88 -13.78
C LEU A 14 -2.90 1.94 -14.68
N GLY A 15 -3.17 3.11 -14.16
CA GLY A 15 -3.73 4.25 -14.89
C GLY A 15 -2.70 5.09 -15.65
N GLY A 16 -1.41 4.75 -15.54
CA GLY A 16 -0.36 5.44 -16.27
C GLY A 16 0.07 6.77 -15.65
N ASN A 17 -0.09 6.96 -14.33
CA ASN A 17 0.42 8.16 -13.66
C ASN A 17 1.92 8.31 -13.90
N ALA A 18 2.33 9.45 -14.46
CA ALA A 18 3.69 9.66 -14.90
C ALA A 18 4.73 9.57 -13.77
N GLY A 19 4.41 10.12 -12.61
CA GLY A 19 5.31 10.10 -11.45
C GLY A 19 5.49 8.69 -10.90
N VAL A 20 4.39 7.92 -10.79
CA VAL A 20 4.44 6.52 -10.32
C VAL A 20 5.23 5.66 -11.31
N LEU A 21 4.98 5.79 -12.61
CA LEU A 21 5.72 5.06 -13.62
C LEU A 21 7.21 5.39 -13.57
N ALA A 22 7.57 6.66 -13.44
CA ALA A 22 8.96 7.09 -13.32
C ALA A 22 9.63 6.48 -12.08
N GLY A 23 8.93 6.46 -10.96
CA GLY A 23 9.42 5.86 -9.72
C GLY A 23 9.66 4.35 -9.85
N VAL A 24 8.69 3.63 -10.39
CA VAL A 24 8.77 2.18 -10.58
C VAL A 24 9.89 1.80 -11.55
N ARG A 25 10.09 2.57 -12.61
CA ARG A 25 11.12 2.30 -13.61
C ARG A 25 12.55 2.46 -13.11
N ARG A 26 12.75 3.12 -11.98
CA ARG A 26 14.08 3.27 -11.38
C ARG A 26 14.56 2.01 -10.65
N TYR A 27 13.68 1.05 -10.45
CA TYR A 27 13.95 -0.16 -9.66
C TYR A 27 13.50 -1.39 -10.46
N VAL A 28 13.75 -2.58 -9.90
CA VAL A 28 13.32 -3.85 -10.50
C VAL A 28 12.04 -4.35 -9.83
N PRO A 29 11.25 -5.22 -10.49
CA PRO A 29 9.99 -5.73 -9.92
C PRO A 29 10.14 -6.36 -8.53
N GLN A 30 11.27 -7.01 -8.25
CA GLN A 30 11.55 -7.65 -6.97
C GLN A 30 11.70 -6.65 -5.80
N ASP A 31 11.86 -5.37 -6.09
CA ASP A 31 11.95 -4.32 -5.08
C ASP A 31 10.57 -3.91 -4.54
N PHE A 32 9.49 -4.37 -5.17
CA PHE A 32 8.13 -3.94 -4.86
C PHE A 32 7.27 -5.07 -4.34
N GLY A 33 6.40 -4.74 -3.38
CA GLY A 33 5.34 -5.61 -2.93
C GLY A 33 4.03 -4.85 -2.80
N ILE A 34 2.93 -5.59 -2.86
CA ILE A 34 1.58 -5.07 -2.64
C ILE A 34 1.05 -5.72 -1.36
N PRO A 35 0.59 -4.94 -0.35
CA PRO A 35 -0.03 -5.53 0.83
C PRO A 35 -1.25 -6.37 0.42
N ALA A 36 -1.46 -7.54 1.04
CA ALA A 36 -2.68 -8.31 0.83
C ALA A 36 -3.94 -7.47 1.12
N ILE A 37 -3.86 -6.57 2.10
CA ILE A 37 -4.94 -5.64 2.42
C ILE A 37 -5.24 -4.71 1.24
N ALA A 38 -4.20 -4.15 0.61
CA ALA A 38 -4.37 -3.31 -0.59
C ALA A 38 -4.88 -4.13 -1.78
N ALA A 39 -4.38 -5.34 -1.95
CA ALA A 39 -4.87 -6.24 -3.01
C ALA A 39 -6.38 -6.49 -2.86
N HIS A 40 -6.86 -6.72 -1.64
CA HIS A 40 -8.29 -6.85 -1.36
C HIS A 40 -9.07 -5.62 -1.82
N GLU A 41 -8.59 -4.41 -1.52
CA GLU A 41 -9.25 -3.17 -1.95
C GLU A 41 -9.27 -3.05 -3.48
N LEU A 42 -8.19 -3.42 -4.14
CA LEU A 42 -8.09 -3.41 -5.59
C LEU A 42 -9.05 -4.41 -6.24
N PHE A 43 -9.12 -5.64 -5.72
CA PHE A 43 -10.07 -6.64 -6.20
C PHE A 43 -11.52 -6.22 -5.96
N TYR A 44 -11.81 -5.65 -4.81
CA TYR A 44 -13.14 -5.10 -4.53
C TYR A 44 -13.54 -4.05 -5.58
N GLY A 45 -12.63 -3.10 -5.87
CA GLY A 45 -12.87 -2.09 -6.90
C GLY A 45 -13.09 -2.70 -8.28
N ALA A 46 -12.31 -3.72 -8.64
CA ALA A 46 -12.45 -4.42 -9.92
C ALA A 46 -13.81 -5.12 -10.05
N TYR A 47 -14.23 -5.84 -9.00
CA TYR A 47 -15.54 -6.52 -9.00
C TYR A 47 -16.73 -5.57 -9.09
N ARG A 48 -16.60 -4.37 -8.55
CA ARG A 48 -17.65 -3.32 -8.65
C ARG A 48 -17.66 -2.60 -10.00
N SER A 49 -16.60 -2.71 -10.76
CA SER A 49 -16.41 -1.96 -11.99
C SER A 49 -17.30 -2.47 -13.12
N ALA A 50 -17.70 -1.57 -14.02
CA ALA A 50 -18.34 -1.93 -15.28
C ALA A 50 -17.38 -2.69 -16.20
N ARG A 51 -16.07 -2.59 -15.97
CA ARG A 51 -15.01 -3.30 -16.71
C ARG A 51 -14.40 -4.41 -15.87
N ARG A 52 -15.22 -5.17 -15.19
CA ARG A 52 -14.79 -6.20 -14.24
C ARG A 52 -13.73 -7.15 -14.81
N ALA A 53 -14.02 -7.78 -15.94
CA ALA A 53 -13.12 -8.75 -16.53
C ALA A 53 -11.76 -8.15 -16.90
N GLN A 54 -11.77 -6.96 -17.49
CA GLN A 54 -10.56 -6.24 -17.87
C GLN A 54 -9.72 -5.84 -16.64
N ASN A 55 -10.37 -5.32 -15.62
CA ASN A 55 -9.68 -4.86 -14.41
C ASN A 55 -9.12 -6.04 -13.61
N LEU A 56 -9.85 -7.15 -13.52
CA LEU A 56 -9.32 -8.37 -12.89
C LEU A 56 -8.10 -8.89 -13.64
N ALA A 57 -8.14 -8.90 -14.98
CA ALA A 57 -7.00 -9.33 -15.78
C ALA A 57 -5.77 -8.43 -15.57
N LEU A 58 -5.97 -7.11 -15.44
CA LEU A 58 -4.87 -6.19 -15.15
C LEU A 58 -4.23 -6.49 -13.81
N LEU A 59 -5.04 -6.73 -12.77
CA LEU A 59 -4.53 -7.04 -11.43
C LEU A 59 -3.79 -8.38 -11.41
N ASP A 60 -4.36 -9.41 -12.02
CA ASP A 60 -3.74 -10.73 -12.08
C ASP A 60 -2.44 -10.73 -12.90
N GLY A 61 -2.33 -9.83 -13.87
CA GLY A 61 -1.14 -9.69 -14.72
C GLY A 61 -0.01 -8.86 -14.11
N LEU A 62 -0.20 -8.22 -12.96
CA LEU A 62 0.86 -7.44 -12.34
C LEU A 62 2.03 -8.34 -11.91
N PRO A 63 3.27 -8.05 -12.36
CA PRO A 63 4.43 -8.86 -11.99
C PRO A 63 5.01 -8.46 -10.63
N LEU A 64 4.14 -8.20 -9.65
CA LEU A 64 4.52 -7.76 -8.32
C LEU A 64 3.98 -8.74 -7.28
N ALA A 65 4.80 -9.05 -6.27
CA ALA A 65 4.40 -9.96 -5.20
C ALA A 65 3.35 -9.33 -4.31
N VAL A 66 2.35 -10.12 -3.93
CA VAL A 66 1.39 -9.77 -2.87
C VAL A 66 1.91 -10.33 -1.56
N LEU A 67 2.07 -9.48 -0.55
CA LEU A 67 2.59 -9.86 0.75
C LEU A 67 1.47 -10.27 1.70
N GLU A 68 1.57 -11.48 2.25
CA GLU A 68 0.66 -11.96 3.28
C GLU A 68 0.79 -11.10 4.54
N PHE A 69 -0.33 -10.91 5.23
CA PHE A 69 -0.37 -10.18 6.50
C PHE A 69 -0.17 -11.19 7.64
N ASP A 70 1.00 -11.15 8.30
CA ASP A 70 1.37 -12.12 9.31
C ASP A 70 1.23 -11.59 10.75
N LYS A 71 1.64 -12.39 11.73
CA LYS A 71 1.48 -12.06 13.15
C LYS A 71 2.29 -10.82 13.54
N GLU A 72 3.51 -10.66 13.01
CA GLU A 72 4.32 -9.49 13.33
C GLU A 72 3.73 -8.21 12.70
N ASP A 73 3.19 -8.32 11.50
CA ASP A 73 2.46 -7.23 10.87
C ASP A 73 1.26 -6.80 11.76
N ALA A 74 0.53 -7.78 12.28
CA ALA A 74 -0.60 -7.55 13.17
C ALA A 74 -0.18 -6.88 14.48
N ARG A 75 0.94 -7.31 15.06
CA ARG A 75 1.49 -6.71 16.28
C ARG A 75 1.81 -5.24 16.07
N GLN A 76 2.53 -4.92 15.02
CA GLN A 76 2.91 -3.56 14.66
C GLN A 76 1.68 -2.70 14.39
N ALA A 77 0.71 -3.22 13.66
CA ALA A 77 -0.54 -2.50 13.38
C ALA A 77 -1.32 -2.19 14.68
N GLY A 78 -1.37 -3.15 15.61
CA GLY A 78 -2.02 -2.96 16.90
C GLY A 78 -1.35 -1.88 17.75
N GLU A 79 -0.03 -1.86 17.77
CA GLU A 79 0.73 -0.83 18.49
C GLU A 79 0.49 0.56 17.89
N ILE A 80 0.54 0.68 16.54
CA ILE A 80 0.28 1.94 15.85
C ILE A 80 -1.14 2.42 16.16
N ARG A 81 -2.12 1.54 16.06
CA ARG A 81 -3.52 1.89 16.31
C ARG A 81 -3.73 2.40 17.74
N ALA A 82 -3.13 1.73 18.71
CA ALA A 82 -3.23 2.14 20.12
C ALA A 82 -2.60 3.52 20.35
N ALA A 83 -1.43 3.77 19.77
CA ALA A 83 -0.74 5.05 19.90
C ALA A 83 -1.53 6.20 19.25
N LEU A 84 -2.08 5.98 18.07
CA LEU A 84 -2.87 7.00 17.38
C LEU A 84 -4.21 7.26 18.08
N ALA A 85 -4.85 6.22 18.62
CA ALA A 85 -6.07 6.38 19.42
C ALA A 85 -5.80 7.20 20.68
N ALA A 86 -4.71 6.94 21.38
CA ALA A 86 -4.33 7.68 22.57
C ALA A 86 -4.03 9.15 22.26
N ALA A 87 -3.51 9.44 21.07
CA ALA A 87 -3.24 10.80 20.61
C ALA A 87 -4.48 11.50 20.02
N GLY A 88 -5.62 10.81 19.91
CA GLY A 88 -6.84 11.35 19.30
C GLY A 88 -6.70 11.57 17.80
N MET A 89 -5.81 10.84 17.12
CA MET A 89 -5.51 11.01 15.70
C MET A 89 -5.57 9.70 14.94
N PRO A 90 -6.71 8.96 14.95
CA PRO A 90 -6.80 7.68 14.25
C PRO A 90 -6.69 7.86 12.74
N ILE A 91 -6.25 6.79 12.07
CA ILE A 91 -6.25 6.69 10.62
C ILE A 91 -7.24 5.60 10.18
N GLY A 92 -7.46 5.46 8.87
CA GLY A 92 -8.39 4.48 8.35
C GLY A 92 -8.06 3.05 8.78
N PRO A 93 -9.08 2.17 8.91
CA PRO A 93 -8.89 0.82 9.45
C PRO A 93 -7.99 -0.07 8.58
N TYR A 94 -8.02 0.08 7.27
CA TYR A 94 -7.10 -0.64 6.38
C TYR A 94 -5.72 0.01 6.35
N ASP A 95 -5.65 1.33 6.43
CA ASP A 95 -4.40 2.06 6.40
C ASP A 95 -3.51 1.71 7.59
N VAL A 96 -4.09 1.51 8.78
CA VAL A 96 -3.31 1.11 9.95
C VAL A 96 -2.68 -0.27 9.77
N LEU A 97 -3.37 -1.18 9.07
CA LEU A 97 -2.85 -2.51 8.77
C LEU A 97 -1.69 -2.43 7.77
N ILE A 98 -1.84 -1.62 6.74
CA ILE A 98 -0.79 -1.40 5.74
C ILE A 98 0.45 -0.75 6.39
N ALA A 99 0.25 0.25 7.25
CA ALA A 99 1.32 0.89 7.99
C ALA A 99 2.07 -0.11 8.88
N GLY A 100 1.34 -0.97 9.58
CA GLY A 100 1.92 -2.02 10.42
C GLY A 100 2.79 -2.97 9.62
N GLN A 101 2.33 -3.41 8.47
CA GLN A 101 3.10 -4.30 7.61
C GLN A 101 4.38 -3.63 7.09
N ALA A 102 4.28 -2.40 6.60
CA ALA A 102 5.45 -1.67 6.11
C ALA A 102 6.49 -1.48 7.21
N ARG A 103 6.06 -1.05 8.39
CA ARG A 103 6.98 -0.82 9.51
C ARG A 103 7.60 -2.13 10.01
N ALA A 104 6.83 -3.20 10.12
CA ALA A 104 7.31 -4.51 10.57
C ALA A 104 8.40 -5.06 9.67
N ARG A 105 8.33 -4.78 8.39
CA ARG A 105 9.27 -5.31 7.39
C ARG A 105 10.35 -4.31 6.99
N GLY A 106 10.36 -3.12 7.56
CA GLY A 106 11.33 -2.08 7.22
C GLY A 106 11.23 -1.60 5.79
N LEU A 107 10.03 -1.63 5.21
CA LEU A 107 9.77 -1.21 3.83
C LEU A 107 9.31 0.25 3.79
N VAL A 108 9.70 0.95 2.72
CA VAL A 108 9.16 2.28 2.43
C VAL A 108 7.74 2.13 1.88
N LEU A 109 6.78 2.78 2.50
CA LEU A 109 5.41 2.81 2.00
C LEU A 109 5.29 3.91 0.95
N VAL A 110 4.95 3.52 -0.27
CA VAL A 110 4.68 4.48 -1.35
C VAL A 110 3.18 4.71 -1.41
N THR A 111 2.76 5.92 -1.09
CA THR A 111 1.35 6.30 -0.98
C THR A 111 1.14 7.77 -1.32
N HIS A 112 -0.04 8.10 -1.82
CA HIS A 112 -0.45 9.49 -2.00
C HIS A 112 -1.01 10.10 -0.72
N ASN A 113 -1.45 9.27 0.22
CA ASN A 113 -2.07 9.70 1.48
C ASN A 113 -1.02 9.99 2.55
N VAL A 114 -0.11 10.91 2.27
CA VAL A 114 1.02 11.22 3.16
C VAL A 114 0.55 11.81 4.49
N GLY A 115 -0.52 12.61 4.48
CA GLY A 115 -1.03 13.27 5.68
C GLY A 115 -1.41 12.32 6.80
N GLU A 116 -2.08 11.20 6.48
CA GLU A 116 -2.43 10.18 7.46
C GLU A 116 -1.19 9.39 7.90
N PHE A 117 -0.42 8.87 6.95
CA PHE A 117 0.71 8.00 7.27
C PHE A 117 1.87 8.72 7.95
N ALA A 118 1.99 10.04 7.79
CA ALA A 118 2.98 10.84 8.52
C ALA A 118 2.76 10.82 10.04
N ARG A 119 1.55 10.47 10.50
CA ARG A 119 1.24 10.33 11.93
C ARG A 119 1.88 9.10 12.54
N VAL A 120 2.35 8.15 11.74
CA VAL A 120 2.88 6.87 12.21
C VAL A 120 4.37 6.99 12.50
N SER A 121 4.73 6.85 13.78
CA SER A 121 6.13 6.88 14.20
C SER A 121 6.90 5.68 13.62
N GLY A 122 8.11 5.93 13.11
CA GLY A 122 8.99 4.89 12.59
C GLY A 122 8.65 4.36 11.21
N LEU A 123 7.68 4.96 10.53
CA LEU A 123 7.29 4.57 9.17
C LEU A 123 7.94 5.52 8.16
N GLN A 124 8.58 4.95 7.14
CA GLN A 124 9.09 5.72 6.00
C GLN A 124 8.02 5.77 4.91
N VAL A 125 7.73 6.97 4.43
CA VAL A 125 6.66 7.22 3.46
C VAL A 125 7.19 8.06 2.31
N GLU A 126 6.83 7.70 1.09
CA GLU A 126 7.11 8.48 -0.12
C GLU A 126 5.85 8.60 -0.97
N ASP A 127 5.69 9.74 -1.63
CA ASP A 127 4.62 9.98 -2.60
C ASP A 127 5.27 10.15 -3.98
N TRP A 128 4.91 9.26 -4.91
CA TRP A 128 5.42 9.28 -6.29
C TRP A 128 4.41 9.81 -7.29
N GLN A 129 3.19 10.10 -6.88
CA GLN A 129 2.17 10.61 -7.80
C GLN A 129 2.50 12.02 -8.28
N SER A 130 2.19 12.26 -9.53
CA SER A 130 2.36 13.55 -10.17
C SER A 130 1.04 14.18 -10.59
#